data_69d11bfc29086d68e65e4017040b05f2
#
_entry.id   69d11bfc29086d68e65e4017040b05f2
#
_cell.length_a   1.000
_cell.length_b   1.000
_cell.length_c   1.000
_cell.angle_alpha   90.00
_cell.angle_beta   90.00
_cell.angle_gamma   90.00
#
_symmetry.space_group_name_H-M   'P 1'
#
loop_
_entity.id
_entity.type
_entity.pdbx_description
1 polymer ?
#
loop_
_entity_poly.entity_id
_entity_poly.type
_entity_poly.pdbx_seq_one_letter_code
_entity_poly.pdbx_strand_id
1 'polypeptide(L)'
;MLTMKEVNCYYGKSHVLNDTTLEIREKELVGLVGRNGVGKTTTLKSIMGLVPPRSGEIRFEQETLSRQPAYRIPRRGIAYVPQGRHLFPKLTVMENLRIPIVQGQINQETLEEVFDYFPRLKERLKQKAGTLSGGEQQMLAVGRALIIKPRLILLDEPTEGLMPLLVQGISQTVKAINAKGTTILLVEQNLKTLKEVCHRIYIMEKGSVVYEGTPDDLEAAPEIQDRYLSVKV
;
A
#
# COMPACT_ATOMS: atom_id res chain seq x y z
N MET A 1 -15.04 1.14 5.70
CA MET A 1 -14.33 0.15 4.86
C MET A 1 -13.34 -0.68 5.67
N LEU A 2 -12.22 -0.12 6.16
CA LEU A 2 -11.26 -0.78 7.05
C LEU A 2 -11.18 -0.03 8.37
N THR A 3 -11.17 -0.75 9.49
CA THR A 3 -10.90 -0.19 10.83
C THR A 3 -9.89 -1.02 11.57
N MET A 4 -8.98 -0.37 12.26
CA MET A 4 -8.08 -0.93 13.24
C MET A 4 -8.37 -0.27 14.59
N LYS A 5 -8.57 -1.04 15.65
CA LYS A 5 -8.84 -0.54 17.00
C LYS A 5 -7.88 -1.16 17.99
N GLU A 6 -7.08 -0.31 18.64
CA GLU A 6 -6.13 -0.69 19.71
C GLU A 6 -5.28 -1.93 19.35
N VAL A 7 -4.79 -1.94 18.10
CA VAL A 7 -4.06 -3.10 17.54
C VAL A 7 -2.65 -3.13 18.10
N ASN A 8 -2.30 -4.26 18.71
CA ASN A 8 -0.98 -4.54 19.28
C ASN A 8 -0.32 -5.71 18.56
N CYS A 9 0.84 -5.45 17.92
CA CYS A 9 1.61 -6.47 17.21
C CYS A 9 3.03 -6.58 17.77
N TYR A 10 3.57 -7.80 17.68
CA TYR A 10 4.89 -8.13 18.22
C TYR A 10 5.71 -8.96 17.25
N TYR A 11 7.02 -8.74 17.23
CA TYR A 11 8.01 -9.67 16.69
C TYR A 11 8.79 -10.28 17.86
N GLY A 12 8.45 -11.51 18.21
CA GLY A 12 8.97 -12.14 19.42
C GLY A 12 8.58 -11.36 20.67
N LYS A 13 9.55 -10.72 21.34
CA LYS A 13 9.33 -9.86 22.53
C LYS A 13 9.21 -8.37 22.17
N SER A 14 9.56 -7.98 20.95
CA SER A 14 9.54 -6.57 20.53
C SER A 14 8.11 -6.14 20.21
N HIS A 15 7.58 -5.18 20.96
CA HIS A 15 6.30 -4.54 20.74
C HIS A 15 6.44 -3.50 19.62
N VAL A 16 5.79 -3.67 18.50
CA VAL A 16 5.97 -2.83 17.29
C VAL A 16 4.75 -1.99 16.97
N LEU A 17 3.54 -2.54 17.11
CA LEU A 17 2.31 -1.74 17.07
C LEU A 17 1.76 -1.65 18.49
N ASN A 18 1.50 -0.41 18.92
CA ASN A 18 1.10 -0.09 20.28
C ASN A 18 -0.23 0.67 20.23
N ASP A 19 -1.32 -0.02 20.55
CA ASP A 19 -2.70 0.47 20.49
C ASP A 19 -3.02 1.25 19.21
N THR A 20 -2.48 0.75 18.09
CA THR A 20 -2.63 1.40 16.77
C THR A 20 -4.10 1.43 16.38
N THR A 21 -4.63 2.63 16.22
CA THR A 21 -6.01 2.87 15.81
C THR A 21 -6.04 3.74 14.57
N LEU A 22 -6.72 3.30 13.51
CA LEU A 22 -6.95 4.05 12.29
C LEU A 22 -8.20 3.55 11.57
N GLU A 23 -8.76 4.40 10.73
CA GLU A 23 -9.91 4.10 9.89
C GLU A 23 -9.64 4.51 8.43
N ILE A 24 -10.12 3.71 7.48
CA ILE A 24 -10.10 4.04 6.05
C ILE A 24 -11.51 3.91 5.52
N ARG A 25 -12.04 5.00 4.96
CA ARG A 25 -13.37 5.04 4.37
C ARG A 25 -13.34 4.47 2.96
N GLU A 26 -14.51 4.13 2.45
CA GLU A 26 -14.64 3.63 1.08
C GLU A 26 -14.23 4.72 0.07
N LYS A 27 -13.51 4.33 -0.97
CA LYS A 27 -12.99 5.21 -2.04
C LYS A 27 -12.01 6.29 -1.55
N GLU A 28 -11.54 6.19 -0.32
CA GLU A 28 -10.56 7.12 0.23
C GLU A 28 -9.14 6.70 -0.17
N LEU A 29 -8.26 7.67 -0.45
CA LEU A 29 -6.82 7.51 -0.54
C LEU A 29 -6.21 8.10 0.73
N VAL A 30 -5.76 7.21 1.62
CA VAL A 30 -5.21 7.56 2.93
C VAL A 30 -3.71 7.36 2.92
N GLY A 31 -2.96 8.34 3.40
CA GLY A 31 -1.53 8.27 3.62
C GLY A 31 -1.19 7.82 5.04
N LEU A 32 -0.17 6.99 5.18
CA LEU A 32 0.45 6.67 6.47
C LEU A 32 1.93 7.03 6.40
N VAL A 33 2.36 8.05 7.15
CA VAL A 33 3.72 8.56 7.18
C VAL A 33 4.34 8.42 8.56
N GLY A 34 5.65 8.42 8.62
CA GLY A 34 6.44 8.34 9.84
C GLY A 34 7.86 7.89 9.55
N ARG A 35 8.74 8.02 10.52
CA ARG A 35 10.14 7.63 10.40
C ARG A 35 10.30 6.13 10.15
N ASN A 36 11.49 5.70 9.76
CA ASN A 36 11.78 4.28 9.60
C ASN A 36 11.70 3.55 10.95
N GLY A 37 11.11 2.33 10.93
CA GLY A 37 10.97 1.50 12.12
C GLY A 37 9.80 1.84 13.03
N VAL A 38 8.96 2.86 12.72
CA VAL A 38 7.82 3.24 13.58
C VAL A 38 6.60 2.30 13.49
N GLY A 39 6.62 1.31 12.58
CA GLY A 39 5.53 0.32 12.48
C GLY A 39 4.69 0.38 11.19
N LYS A 40 4.96 1.28 10.24
CA LYS A 40 4.16 1.44 8.99
C LYS A 40 3.96 0.12 8.23
N THR A 41 5.06 -0.54 7.85
CA THR A 41 5.01 -1.86 7.17
C THR A 41 4.33 -2.93 8.03
N THR A 42 4.51 -2.88 9.37
CA THR A 42 3.85 -3.81 10.29
C THR A 42 2.34 -3.60 10.31
N THR A 43 1.88 -2.35 10.20
CA THR A 43 0.45 -2.02 10.04
C THR A 43 -0.13 -2.72 8.81
N LEU A 44 0.52 -2.60 7.64
CA LEU A 44 0.07 -3.27 6.42
C LEU A 44 0.12 -4.81 6.56
N LYS A 45 1.21 -5.34 7.14
CA LYS A 45 1.35 -6.78 7.38
C LYS A 45 0.33 -7.32 8.37
N SER A 46 -0.09 -6.52 9.36
CA SER A 46 -1.13 -6.95 10.31
C SER A 46 -2.51 -7.01 9.64
N ILE A 47 -2.84 -6.04 8.77
CA ILE A 47 -4.06 -6.08 7.95
C ILE A 47 -4.06 -7.34 7.07
N MET A 48 -2.92 -7.71 6.47
CA MET A 48 -2.76 -8.89 5.63
C MET A 48 -2.66 -10.22 6.41
N GLY A 49 -2.73 -10.18 7.76
CA GLY A 49 -2.60 -11.39 8.60
C GLY A 49 -1.21 -12.03 8.58
N LEU A 50 -0.20 -11.34 8.02
CA LEU A 50 1.20 -11.78 8.00
C LEU A 50 1.86 -11.60 9.36
N VAL A 51 1.41 -10.61 10.12
CA VAL A 51 1.78 -10.36 11.52
C VAL A 51 0.47 -10.21 12.30
N PRO A 52 -0.13 -11.31 12.76
CA PRO A 52 -1.42 -11.25 13.44
C PRO A 52 -1.31 -10.47 14.76
N PRO A 53 -2.29 -9.62 15.09
CA PRO A 53 -2.31 -8.87 16.34
C PRO A 53 -2.48 -9.81 17.55
N ARG A 54 -1.81 -9.48 18.66
CA ARG A 54 -2.04 -10.16 19.96
C ARG A 54 -3.30 -9.66 20.65
N SER A 55 -3.61 -8.38 20.49
CA SER A 55 -4.83 -7.74 21.00
C SER A 55 -5.29 -6.65 20.03
N GLY A 56 -6.51 -6.14 20.24
CA GLY A 56 -7.16 -5.22 19.35
C GLY A 56 -7.88 -5.93 18.21
N GLU A 57 -8.54 -5.16 17.37
CA GLU A 57 -9.37 -5.68 16.29
C GLU A 57 -9.05 -4.99 14.97
N ILE A 58 -8.98 -5.79 13.90
CA ILE A 58 -8.92 -5.32 12.51
C ILE A 58 -10.18 -5.82 11.81
N ARG A 59 -10.96 -4.90 11.26
CA ARG A 59 -12.18 -5.21 10.50
C ARG A 59 -12.09 -4.62 9.09
N PHE A 60 -12.54 -5.40 8.14
CA PHE A 60 -12.74 -4.96 6.75
C PHE A 60 -14.22 -5.16 6.42
N GLU A 61 -14.91 -4.06 6.18
CA GLU A 61 -16.36 -4.00 6.08
C GLU A 61 -17.04 -4.61 7.33
N GLN A 62 -17.76 -5.70 7.17
CA GLN A 62 -18.44 -6.37 8.28
C GLN A 62 -17.65 -7.56 8.85
N GLU A 63 -16.48 -7.88 8.28
CA GLU A 63 -15.70 -9.06 8.66
C GLU A 63 -14.49 -8.71 9.53
N THR A 64 -14.27 -9.48 10.57
CA THR A 64 -13.05 -9.41 11.39
C THR A 64 -11.90 -10.13 10.69
N LEU A 65 -10.78 -9.40 10.46
CA LEU A 65 -9.56 -9.93 9.86
C LEU A 65 -8.55 -10.44 10.88
N SER A 66 -8.55 -9.93 12.10
CA SER A 66 -7.50 -10.13 13.13
C SER A 66 -7.13 -11.60 13.37
N ARG A 67 -8.04 -12.53 13.10
CA ARG A 67 -7.84 -13.98 13.31
C ARG A 67 -7.89 -14.79 12.01
N GLN A 68 -7.98 -14.11 10.86
CA GLN A 68 -8.01 -14.78 9.57
C GLN A 68 -6.60 -15.17 9.13
N PRO A 69 -6.39 -16.37 8.56
CA PRO A 69 -5.11 -16.73 7.97
C PRO A 69 -4.82 -15.85 6.74
N ALA A 70 -3.56 -15.45 6.58
CA ALA A 70 -3.12 -14.49 5.55
C ALA A 70 -3.60 -14.86 4.12
N TYR A 71 -3.63 -16.16 3.77
CA TYR A 71 -4.04 -16.60 2.43
C TYR A 71 -5.54 -16.36 2.11
N ARG A 72 -6.37 -16.09 3.11
CA ARG A 72 -7.80 -15.77 2.93
C ARG A 72 -8.03 -14.28 2.65
N ILE A 73 -7.16 -13.41 3.13
CA ILE A 73 -7.36 -11.95 3.09
C ILE A 73 -7.42 -11.40 1.66
N PRO A 74 -6.54 -11.81 0.70
CA PRO A 74 -6.67 -11.37 -0.68
C PRO A 74 -8.00 -11.73 -1.33
N ARG A 75 -8.60 -12.84 -0.93
CA ARG A 75 -9.93 -13.27 -1.44
C ARG A 75 -11.08 -12.36 -0.98
N ARG A 76 -10.83 -11.48 0.00
CA ARG A 76 -11.77 -10.44 0.46
C ARG A 76 -11.68 -9.16 -0.39
N GLY A 77 -10.82 -9.16 -1.40
CA GLY A 77 -10.61 -7.98 -2.24
C GLY A 77 -9.59 -6.99 -1.65
N ILE A 78 -8.63 -7.48 -0.86
CA ILE A 78 -7.51 -6.69 -0.36
C ILE A 78 -6.25 -7.12 -1.10
N ALA A 79 -5.58 -6.18 -1.80
CA ALA A 79 -4.28 -6.40 -2.42
C ALA A 79 -3.18 -5.71 -1.63
N TYR A 80 -1.98 -6.30 -1.64
CA TYR A 80 -0.80 -5.77 -0.99
C TYR A 80 0.39 -5.71 -1.95
N VAL A 81 0.97 -4.54 -2.10
CA VAL A 81 2.23 -4.31 -2.81
C VAL A 81 3.29 -3.99 -1.76
N PRO A 82 4.15 -4.96 -1.42
CA PRO A 82 5.20 -4.77 -0.42
C PRO A 82 6.34 -3.89 -0.94
N GLN A 83 7.07 -3.27 -0.02
CA GLN A 83 8.37 -2.64 -0.29
C GLN A 83 9.30 -3.63 -1.02
N GLY A 84 10.09 -3.15 -1.98
CA GLY A 84 11.00 -4.00 -2.75
C GLY A 84 10.34 -4.80 -3.89
N ARG A 85 9.08 -4.49 -4.25
CA ARG A 85 8.36 -4.98 -5.45
C ARG A 85 7.98 -6.46 -5.41
N HIS A 86 8.82 -7.35 -4.87
CA HIS A 86 8.63 -8.79 -4.73
C HIS A 86 8.10 -9.48 -6.00
N LEU A 87 8.75 -9.21 -7.14
CA LEU A 87 8.46 -9.85 -8.41
C LEU A 87 9.15 -11.22 -8.50
N PHE A 88 8.68 -12.03 -9.44
CA PHE A 88 9.35 -13.26 -9.84
C PHE A 88 10.28 -12.94 -11.01
N PRO A 89 11.58 -12.72 -10.79
CA PRO A 89 12.49 -12.13 -11.79
C PRO A 89 12.74 -13.01 -13.00
N LYS A 90 12.60 -14.33 -12.86
CA LYS A 90 12.76 -15.30 -13.95
C LYS A 90 11.51 -15.47 -14.81
N LEU A 91 10.36 -15.04 -14.31
CA LEU A 91 9.09 -15.05 -15.04
C LEU A 91 8.97 -13.80 -15.92
N THR A 92 8.23 -13.91 -16.99
CA THR A 92 7.87 -12.79 -17.87
C THR A 92 6.91 -11.81 -17.18
N VAL A 93 6.70 -10.64 -17.77
CA VAL A 93 5.68 -9.66 -17.34
C VAL A 93 4.31 -10.33 -17.28
N MET A 94 3.89 -11.01 -18.37
CA MET A 94 2.59 -11.68 -18.41
C MET A 94 2.45 -12.76 -17.33
N GLU A 95 3.48 -13.58 -17.12
CA GLU A 95 3.46 -14.61 -16.07
C GLU A 95 3.37 -14.00 -14.67
N ASN A 96 4.09 -12.89 -14.40
CA ASN A 96 3.95 -12.17 -13.14
C ASN A 96 2.52 -11.64 -12.92
N LEU A 97 1.88 -11.09 -13.96
CA LEU A 97 0.49 -10.63 -13.89
C LEU A 97 -0.49 -11.78 -13.62
N ARG A 98 -0.19 -13.00 -14.06
CA ARG A 98 -1.04 -14.19 -13.87
C ARG A 98 -0.95 -14.81 -12.48
N ILE A 99 0.13 -14.55 -11.72
CA ILE A 99 0.35 -15.15 -10.38
C ILE A 99 -0.85 -15.03 -9.44
N PRO A 100 -1.58 -13.89 -9.36
CA PRO A 100 -2.71 -13.77 -8.44
C PRO A 100 -3.94 -14.60 -8.83
N ILE A 101 -3.98 -15.12 -10.05
CA ILE A 101 -5.12 -15.89 -10.57
C ILE A 101 -4.95 -17.37 -10.22
N VAL A 102 -5.74 -17.83 -9.25
CA VAL A 102 -5.68 -19.22 -8.76
C VAL A 102 -6.29 -20.20 -9.76
N GLN A 103 -7.34 -19.81 -10.46
CA GLN A 103 -8.04 -20.63 -11.45
C GLN A 103 -8.46 -19.82 -12.67
N GLY A 104 -8.37 -20.41 -13.86
CA GLY A 104 -8.80 -19.79 -15.11
C GLY A 104 -7.73 -18.86 -15.72
N GLN A 105 -8.22 -17.84 -16.41
CA GLN A 105 -7.41 -16.83 -17.10
C GLN A 105 -7.70 -15.44 -16.54
N ILE A 106 -6.76 -14.50 -16.75
CA ILE A 106 -7.02 -13.09 -16.47
C ILE A 106 -8.18 -12.63 -17.36
N ASN A 107 -9.13 -11.93 -16.75
CA ASN A 107 -10.16 -11.25 -17.51
C ASN A 107 -9.53 -10.22 -18.46
N GLN A 108 -9.86 -10.26 -19.74
CA GLN A 108 -9.24 -9.42 -20.78
C GLN A 108 -9.46 -7.92 -20.49
N GLU A 109 -10.65 -7.53 -20.06
CA GLU A 109 -10.98 -6.16 -19.69
C GLU A 109 -10.08 -5.66 -18.54
N THR A 110 -9.87 -6.50 -17.51
CA THR A 110 -8.98 -6.17 -16.40
C THR A 110 -7.52 -6.02 -16.84
N LEU A 111 -7.09 -6.87 -17.78
CA LEU A 111 -5.75 -6.80 -18.34
C LEU A 111 -5.53 -5.52 -19.15
N GLU A 112 -6.50 -5.14 -20.00
CA GLU A 112 -6.45 -3.88 -20.74
C GLU A 112 -6.47 -2.68 -19.79
N GLU A 113 -7.27 -2.71 -18.72
CA GLU A 113 -7.28 -1.66 -17.71
C GLU A 113 -5.90 -1.48 -17.04
N VAL A 114 -5.19 -2.57 -16.75
CA VAL A 114 -3.81 -2.51 -16.26
C VAL A 114 -2.87 -1.89 -17.28
N PHE A 115 -3.07 -2.16 -18.57
CA PHE A 115 -2.26 -1.57 -19.65
C PHE A 115 -2.58 -0.10 -19.90
N ASP A 116 -3.81 0.34 -19.63
CA ASP A 116 -4.17 1.76 -19.67
C ASP A 116 -3.39 2.55 -18.61
N TYR A 117 -3.23 1.98 -17.39
CA TYR A 117 -2.39 2.57 -16.37
C TYR A 117 -0.89 2.45 -16.66
N PHE A 118 -0.46 1.35 -17.27
CA PHE A 118 0.95 1.00 -17.50
C PHE A 118 1.20 0.52 -18.94
N PRO A 119 1.13 1.40 -19.96
CA PRO A 119 1.29 0.99 -21.38
C PRO A 119 2.61 0.26 -21.65
N ARG A 120 3.68 0.62 -20.94
CA ARG A 120 4.99 -0.03 -21.06
C ARG A 120 4.97 -1.52 -20.75
N LEU A 121 4.07 -1.98 -19.90
CA LEU A 121 3.93 -3.41 -19.58
C LEU A 121 3.39 -4.19 -20.78
N LYS A 122 2.46 -3.59 -21.56
CA LYS A 122 1.90 -4.19 -22.78
C LYS A 122 2.97 -4.44 -23.86
N GLU A 123 3.91 -3.49 -24.00
CA GLU A 123 5.02 -3.60 -24.94
C GLU A 123 6.01 -4.72 -24.58
N ARG A 124 6.06 -5.12 -23.30
CA ARG A 124 7.09 -5.97 -22.70
C ARG A 124 6.58 -7.31 -22.17
N LEU A 125 5.41 -7.77 -22.57
CA LEU A 125 4.72 -8.94 -22.03
C LEU A 125 5.59 -10.20 -21.96
N LYS A 126 6.45 -10.41 -22.97
CA LYS A 126 7.35 -11.57 -23.09
C LYS A 126 8.71 -11.36 -22.40
N GLN A 127 9.01 -10.14 -21.93
CA GLN A 127 10.27 -9.80 -21.27
C GLN A 127 10.28 -10.34 -19.84
N LYS A 128 11.43 -10.86 -19.37
CA LYS A 128 11.60 -11.30 -17.99
C LYS A 128 11.57 -10.12 -17.04
N ALA A 129 10.81 -10.23 -15.95
CA ALA A 129 10.64 -9.15 -14.97
C ALA A 129 11.96 -8.65 -14.36
N GLY A 130 12.94 -9.54 -14.17
CA GLY A 130 14.25 -9.16 -13.65
C GLY A 130 15.08 -8.26 -14.57
N THR A 131 14.73 -8.14 -15.86
CA THR A 131 15.43 -7.29 -16.84
C THR A 131 14.75 -5.93 -17.07
N LEU A 132 13.62 -5.69 -16.41
CA LEU A 132 12.92 -4.41 -16.43
C LEU A 132 13.69 -3.36 -15.61
N SER A 133 13.54 -2.08 -15.97
CA SER A 133 13.99 -0.97 -15.14
C SER A 133 13.27 -0.96 -13.78
N GLY A 134 13.84 -0.29 -12.78
CA GLY A 134 13.24 -0.20 -11.45
C GLY A 134 11.80 0.35 -11.45
N GLY A 135 11.54 1.36 -12.29
CA GLY A 135 10.19 1.91 -12.45
C GLY A 135 9.21 0.93 -13.11
N GLU A 136 9.64 0.23 -14.18
CA GLU A 136 8.82 -0.79 -14.84
C GLU A 136 8.53 -1.97 -13.92
N GLN A 137 9.48 -2.37 -13.07
CA GLN A 137 9.25 -3.37 -12.05
C GLN A 137 8.19 -2.91 -11.03
N GLN A 138 8.21 -1.63 -10.64
CA GLN A 138 7.20 -1.07 -9.75
C GLN A 138 5.82 -1.03 -10.40
N MET A 139 5.74 -0.60 -11.67
CA MET A 139 4.51 -0.66 -12.47
C MET A 139 3.96 -2.10 -12.53
N LEU A 140 4.83 -3.09 -12.73
CA LEU A 140 4.43 -4.50 -12.76
C LEU A 140 3.93 -4.98 -11.38
N ALA A 141 4.54 -4.56 -10.28
CA ALA A 141 4.09 -4.92 -8.94
C ALA A 141 2.70 -4.36 -8.62
N VAL A 142 2.44 -3.09 -8.97
CA VAL A 142 1.11 -2.47 -8.82
C VAL A 142 0.12 -3.10 -9.80
N GLY A 143 0.49 -3.29 -11.08
CA GLY A 143 -0.35 -3.95 -12.08
C GLY A 143 -0.78 -5.34 -11.66
N ARG A 144 0.13 -6.14 -11.09
CA ARG A 144 -0.17 -7.46 -10.53
C ARG A 144 -1.21 -7.40 -9.41
N ALA A 145 -1.17 -6.37 -8.57
CA ALA A 145 -2.16 -6.17 -7.51
C ALA A 145 -3.55 -5.82 -8.08
N LEU A 146 -3.62 -5.09 -9.19
CA LEU A 146 -4.88 -4.69 -9.84
C LEU A 146 -5.60 -5.86 -10.53
N ILE A 147 -4.88 -6.92 -10.93
CA ILE A 147 -5.47 -8.09 -11.64
C ILE A 147 -6.62 -8.74 -10.88
N ILE A 148 -6.62 -8.70 -9.55
CA ILE A 148 -7.70 -9.27 -8.72
C ILE A 148 -8.88 -8.31 -8.50
N LYS A 149 -8.91 -7.15 -9.16
CA LYS A 149 -9.92 -6.08 -8.96
C LYS A 149 -10.15 -5.77 -7.47
N PRO A 150 -9.11 -5.34 -6.74
CA PRO A 150 -9.21 -5.16 -5.30
C PRO A 150 -10.12 -4.00 -4.94
N ARG A 151 -10.81 -4.10 -3.81
CA ARG A 151 -11.56 -2.99 -3.20
C ARG A 151 -10.67 -2.10 -2.34
N LEU A 152 -9.61 -2.70 -1.77
CA LEU A 152 -8.58 -2.01 -1.00
C LEU A 152 -7.19 -2.43 -1.50
N ILE A 153 -6.34 -1.46 -1.80
CA ILE A 153 -4.93 -1.69 -2.09
C ILE A 153 -4.08 -1.10 -0.96
N LEU A 154 -3.17 -1.92 -0.45
CA LEU A 154 -2.13 -1.53 0.50
C LEU A 154 -0.82 -1.37 -0.26
N LEU A 155 -0.26 -0.16 -0.28
CA LEU A 155 1.00 0.17 -0.97
C LEU A 155 2.06 0.53 0.06
N ASP A 156 3.16 -0.21 0.07
CA ASP A 156 4.26 -0.05 1.03
C ASP A 156 5.48 0.58 0.34
N GLU A 157 5.65 1.88 0.50
CA GLU A 157 6.72 2.71 -0.05
C GLU A 157 6.94 2.48 -1.57
N PRO A 158 5.87 2.62 -2.40
CA PRO A 158 5.94 2.26 -3.83
C PRO A 158 6.87 3.18 -4.64
N THR A 159 7.27 4.33 -4.09
CA THR A 159 8.14 5.28 -4.80
C THR A 159 9.59 5.20 -4.35
N GLU A 160 9.92 4.34 -3.38
CA GLU A 160 11.28 4.22 -2.85
C GLU A 160 12.30 3.83 -3.94
N GLY A 161 13.43 4.55 -3.97
CA GLY A 161 14.53 4.31 -4.90
C GLY A 161 14.22 4.61 -6.36
N LEU A 162 13.14 5.33 -6.65
CA LEU A 162 12.80 5.78 -7.99
C LEU A 162 13.30 7.22 -8.27
N MET A 163 13.60 7.49 -9.54
CA MET A 163 13.88 8.85 -9.99
C MET A 163 12.63 9.73 -9.87
N PRO A 164 12.78 11.08 -9.64
CA PRO A 164 11.65 11.99 -9.40
C PRO A 164 10.53 11.91 -10.45
N LEU A 165 10.87 11.77 -11.72
CA LEU A 165 9.88 11.64 -12.80
C LEU A 165 9.04 10.38 -12.66
N LEU A 166 9.63 9.26 -12.23
CA LEU A 166 8.91 8.00 -12.00
C LEU A 166 8.06 8.05 -10.73
N VAL A 167 8.54 8.73 -9.68
CA VAL A 167 7.75 9.02 -8.47
C VAL A 167 6.46 9.72 -8.85
N GLN A 168 6.56 10.80 -9.64
CA GLN A 168 5.40 11.55 -10.12
C GLN A 168 4.46 10.65 -10.95
N GLY A 169 4.99 9.83 -11.87
CA GLY A 169 4.19 8.90 -12.68
C GLY A 169 3.43 7.88 -11.83
N ILE A 170 4.09 7.24 -10.86
CA ILE A 170 3.43 6.28 -9.94
C ILE A 170 2.37 7.00 -9.09
N SER A 171 2.67 8.19 -8.56
CA SER A 171 1.72 8.98 -7.75
C SER A 171 0.46 9.32 -8.53
N GLN A 172 0.59 9.78 -9.78
CA GLN A 172 -0.55 10.07 -10.66
C GLN A 172 -1.36 8.80 -10.97
N THR A 173 -0.68 7.67 -11.20
CA THR A 173 -1.36 6.40 -11.42
C THR A 173 -2.14 5.96 -10.19
N VAL A 174 -1.56 6.06 -8.98
CA VAL A 174 -2.25 5.74 -7.72
C VAL A 174 -3.51 6.62 -7.55
N LYS A 175 -3.40 7.92 -7.86
CA LYS A 175 -4.55 8.84 -7.86
C LYS A 175 -5.62 8.44 -8.88
N ALA A 176 -5.23 8.05 -10.09
CA ALA A 176 -6.14 7.60 -11.13
C ALA A 176 -6.87 6.29 -10.76
N ILE A 177 -6.17 5.34 -10.14
CA ILE A 177 -6.76 4.09 -9.61
C ILE A 177 -7.80 4.42 -8.54
N ASN A 178 -7.48 5.32 -7.61
CA ASN A 178 -8.42 5.74 -6.57
C ASN A 178 -9.64 6.47 -7.15
N ALA A 179 -9.45 7.34 -8.14
CA ALA A 179 -10.55 8.07 -8.81
C ALA A 179 -11.56 7.13 -9.48
N LYS A 180 -11.15 5.92 -9.89
CA LYS A 180 -12.06 4.85 -10.38
C LYS A 180 -12.78 4.09 -9.23
N GLY A 181 -12.56 4.47 -7.98
CA GLY A 181 -13.30 3.96 -6.82
C GLY A 181 -12.55 2.93 -5.98
N THR A 182 -11.30 2.60 -6.28
CA THR A 182 -10.49 1.71 -5.43
C THR A 182 -10.01 2.46 -4.19
N THR A 183 -10.24 1.90 -3.01
CA THR A 183 -9.71 2.45 -1.75
C THR A 183 -8.22 2.15 -1.64
N ILE A 184 -7.41 3.08 -1.14
CA ILE A 184 -5.95 2.90 -1.06
C ILE A 184 -5.43 3.36 0.30
N LEU A 185 -4.60 2.51 0.93
CA LEU A 185 -3.71 2.90 2.02
C LEU A 185 -2.28 2.96 1.48
N LEU A 186 -1.73 4.17 1.42
CA LEU A 186 -0.41 4.47 0.89
C LEU A 186 0.56 4.77 2.03
N VAL A 187 1.52 3.89 2.24
CA VAL A 187 2.67 4.14 3.14
C VAL A 187 3.77 4.80 2.34
N GLU A 188 4.22 5.95 2.80
CA GLU A 188 5.33 6.69 2.19
C GLU A 188 6.15 7.43 3.24
N GLN A 189 7.41 7.72 2.93
CA GLN A 189 8.28 8.58 3.72
C GLN A 189 8.24 10.03 3.22
N ASN A 190 7.99 10.21 1.93
CA ASN A 190 7.94 11.51 1.30
C ASN A 190 6.59 12.18 1.53
N LEU A 191 6.55 13.10 2.50
CA LEU A 191 5.33 13.85 2.81
C LEU A 191 4.79 14.63 1.61
N LYS A 192 5.66 15.16 0.73
CA LYS A 192 5.23 15.88 -0.46
C LYS A 192 4.37 14.99 -1.37
N THR A 193 4.81 13.75 -1.61
CA THR A 193 4.04 12.77 -2.38
C THR A 193 2.66 12.53 -1.76
N LEU A 194 2.58 12.36 -0.42
CA LEU A 194 1.30 12.14 0.25
C LEU A 194 0.39 13.37 0.16
N LYS A 195 0.92 14.57 0.36
CA LYS A 195 0.15 15.82 0.23
C LYS A 195 -0.46 16.00 -1.16
N GLU A 196 0.23 15.54 -2.21
CA GLU A 196 -0.24 15.66 -3.60
C GLU A 196 -1.38 14.70 -3.96
N VAL A 197 -1.48 13.54 -3.28
CA VAL A 197 -2.41 12.49 -3.70
C VAL A 197 -3.45 12.08 -2.65
N CYS A 198 -3.16 12.20 -1.35
CA CYS A 198 -4.02 11.70 -0.29
C CYS A 198 -5.14 12.67 0.09
N HIS A 199 -6.28 12.13 0.47
CA HIS A 199 -7.39 12.90 1.06
C HIS A 199 -7.16 13.14 2.56
N ARG A 200 -6.49 12.19 3.24
CA ARG A 200 -6.21 12.21 4.66
C ARG A 200 -4.88 11.53 4.95
N ILE A 201 -4.18 12.01 5.97
CA ILE A 201 -2.85 11.53 6.35
C ILE A 201 -2.86 11.17 7.84
N TYR A 202 -2.35 9.99 8.15
CA TYR A 202 -1.96 9.59 9.51
C TYR A 202 -0.46 9.73 9.68
N ILE A 203 -0.02 10.26 10.83
CA ILE A 203 1.39 10.21 11.24
C ILE A 203 1.54 9.15 12.32
N MET A 204 2.53 8.28 12.14
CA MET A 204 2.86 7.21 13.06
C MET A 204 4.18 7.46 13.77
N GLU A 205 4.20 7.28 15.09
CA GLU A 205 5.41 7.30 15.93
C GLU A 205 5.37 6.14 16.92
N LYS A 206 6.49 5.41 17.07
CA LYS A 206 6.67 4.33 18.06
C LYS A 206 5.50 3.33 18.12
N GLY A 207 4.97 2.98 16.98
CA GLY A 207 3.89 1.99 16.87
C GLY A 207 2.48 2.53 17.08
N SER A 208 2.30 3.83 17.31
CA SER A 208 1.00 4.45 17.54
C SER A 208 0.72 5.53 16.49
N VAL A 209 -0.54 5.77 16.17
CA VAL A 209 -0.98 6.94 15.41
C VAL A 209 -0.99 8.13 16.35
N VAL A 210 -0.25 9.19 15.97
CA VAL A 210 -0.08 10.41 16.80
C VAL A 210 -0.73 11.64 16.19
N TYR A 211 -1.14 11.55 14.93
CA TYR A 211 -1.83 12.62 14.20
C TYR A 211 -2.72 12.04 13.10
N GLU A 212 -3.85 12.70 12.88
CA GLU A 212 -4.77 12.49 11.76
C GLU A 212 -5.24 13.86 11.26
N GLY A 213 -5.22 14.09 9.96
CA GLY A 213 -5.69 15.32 9.34
C GLY A 213 -5.63 15.26 7.82
N THR A 214 -6.13 16.32 7.18
CA THR A 214 -5.98 16.50 5.73
C THR A 214 -4.56 17.00 5.38
N PRO A 215 -4.14 16.92 4.09
CA PRO A 215 -2.91 17.58 3.65
C PRO A 215 -2.85 19.07 4.02
N ASP A 216 -3.97 19.81 3.92
CA ASP A 216 -4.05 21.24 4.23
C ASP A 216 -3.91 21.48 5.74
N ASP A 217 -4.54 20.66 6.60
CA ASP A 217 -4.39 20.75 8.06
C ASP A 217 -2.92 20.54 8.46
N LEU A 218 -2.25 19.59 7.81
CA LEU A 218 -0.84 19.30 8.09
C LEU A 218 0.08 20.41 7.58
N GLU A 219 -0.29 21.10 6.51
CA GLU A 219 0.45 22.26 5.99
C GLU A 219 0.31 23.47 6.91
N ALA A 220 -0.88 23.65 7.50
CA ALA A 220 -1.15 24.71 8.48
C ALA A 220 -0.49 24.46 9.86
N ALA A 221 0.05 23.25 10.11
CA ALA A 221 0.64 22.85 11.38
C ALA A 221 2.13 22.42 11.22
N PRO A 222 3.07 23.35 10.91
CA PRO A 222 4.47 23.03 10.71
C PRO A 222 5.14 22.40 11.94
N GLU A 223 4.69 22.75 13.15
CA GLU A 223 5.19 22.17 14.40
C GLU A 223 4.95 20.66 14.49
N ILE A 224 3.88 20.15 13.90
CA ILE A 224 3.61 18.71 13.82
C ILE A 224 4.60 18.04 12.86
N GLN A 225 4.86 18.67 11.71
CA GLN A 225 5.85 18.18 10.75
C GLN A 225 7.24 18.14 11.38
N ASP A 226 7.66 19.21 12.06
CA ASP A 226 8.96 19.31 12.72
C ASP A 226 9.11 18.28 13.84
N ARG A 227 8.08 18.09 14.63
CA ARG A 227 8.09 17.15 15.76
C ARG A 227 8.22 15.68 15.32
N TYR A 228 7.45 15.26 14.32
CA TYR A 228 7.29 13.85 13.99
C TYR A 228 8.01 13.40 12.71
N LEU A 229 8.28 14.31 11.78
CA LEU A 229 8.81 13.96 10.46
C LEU A 229 10.22 14.51 10.20
N SER A 230 10.59 15.66 10.82
CA SER A 230 11.92 16.23 10.64
C SER A 230 13.00 15.34 11.25
N VAL A 231 14.05 15.09 10.48
CA VAL A 231 15.27 14.47 11.00
C VAL A 231 15.99 15.52 11.83
N LYS A 232 16.00 15.40 13.16
CA LYS A 232 16.95 16.19 13.97
C LYS A 232 18.34 15.75 13.58
N VAL A 233 19.07 16.62 12.90
CA VAL A 233 20.51 16.50 12.62
C VAL A 233 21.28 16.65 13.92
#